data_bb823a46cdb07cdb0d3ccdcb82ccce57
#
_entry.id   bb823a46cdb07cdb0d3ccdcb82ccce57
#
_cell.length_a   1.000
_cell.length_b   1.000
_cell.length_c   1.000
_cell.angle_alpha   90.00
_cell.angle_beta   90.00
_cell.angle_gamma   90.00
#
_symmetry.space_group_name_H-M   'P 1'
#
loop_
_entity.id
_entity.type
_entity.pdbx_description
1 polymer ?
#
loop_
_entity_poly.entity_id
_entity_poly.type
_entity_poly.pdbx_seq_one_letter_code
_entity_poly.pdbx_strand_id
1 'polypeptide(L)'
;QAKIKFSDAPAERLGDNGWDLLENIQDRAAVLIAFEQVGGAEVALEMAKEYALDRHAFGRPIASYQAIKHRLADMYIQIELARSNSYYGAWALSIDAAELSVAAATARVSATEAYNFASKENIQIHGGMGFTWEFNCHLYYRRSRQLALTLGSQRRWKDRLVRALERRNVA
;
A
#
# COMPACT_ATOMS: atom_id res chain seq x y z
N GLN A 1 2.42 -10.31 16.40
CA GLN A 1 1.41 -11.26 15.94
C GLN A 1 1.24 -12.34 16.99
N ALA A 2 0.00 -12.76 17.22
CA ALA A 2 -0.32 -13.82 18.18
C ALA A 2 -1.28 -14.85 17.53
N LYS A 3 -1.18 -16.10 17.96
CA LYS A 3 -2.16 -17.14 17.63
C LYS A 3 -3.14 -17.23 18.81
N ILE A 4 -4.42 -17.01 18.52
CA ILE A 4 -5.49 -17.12 19.50
C ILE A 4 -6.17 -18.46 19.30
N LYS A 5 -6.36 -19.21 20.39
CA LYS A 5 -7.13 -20.47 20.41
C LYS A 5 -8.33 -20.28 21.32
N PHE A 6 -9.52 -20.52 20.80
CA PHE A 6 -10.76 -20.55 21.57
C PHE A 6 -11.05 -21.99 21.97
N SER A 7 -11.39 -22.23 23.25
CA SER A 7 -11.79 -23.54 23.78
C SER A 7 -13.02 -23.29 24.64
N ASP A 8 -14.16 -23.80 24.19
CA ASP A 8 -15.48 -23.67 24.85
C ASP A 8 -15.82 -22.23 25.29
N ALA A 9 -15.31 -21.26 24.54
CA ALA A 9 -15.59 -19.84 24.81
C ALA A 9 -17.06 -19.52 24.44
N PRO A 10 -17.80 -18.83 25.31
CA PRO A 10 -19.13 -18.37 24.96
C PRO A 10 -19.06 -17.42 23.76
N ALA A 11 -19.94 -17.64 22.81
CA ALA A 11 -19.96 -16.85 21.57
C ALA A 11 -21.41 -16.54 21.15
N GLU A 12 -21.62 -15.39 20.58
CA GLU A 12 -22.86 -14.98 19.96
C GLU A 12 -22.71 -14.93 18.45
N ARG A 13 -23.71 -15.46 17.72
CA ARG A 13 -23.70 -15.46 16.26
C ARG A 13 -24.05 -14.07 15.72
N LEU A 14 -23.20 -13.52 14.88
CA LEU A 14 -23.43 -12.27 14.16
C LEU A 14 -23.99 -12.55 12.76
N GLY A 15 -25.30 -12.36 12.59
CA GLY A 15 -25.99 -12.56 11.32
C GLY A 15 -26.00 -14.01 10.82
N ASP A 16 -26.53 -14.21 9.61
CA ASP A 16 -26.68 -15.54 9.01
C ASP A 16 -25.53 -15.96 8.10
N ASN A 17 -24.82 -15.00 7.48
CA ASN A 17 -23.73 -15.23 6.57
C ASN A 17 -22.44 -14.53 7.02
N GLY A 18 -21.78 -15.08 8.02
CA GLY A 18 -20.60 -14.52 8.66
C GLY A 18 -19.40 -14.37 7.72
N TRP A 19 -19.26 -15.23 6.69
CA TRP A 19 -18.15 -15.12 5.74
C TRP A 19 -18.33 -13.92 4.81
N ASP A 20 -19.50 -13.67 4.28
CA ASP A 20 -19.75 -12.51 3.40
C ASP A 20 -19.60 -11.21 4.18
N LEU A 21 -20.07 -11.18 5.44
CA LEU A 21 -19.85 -10.04 6.33
C LEU A 21 -18.35 -9.78 6.55
N LEU A 22 -17.58 -10.83 6.84
CA LEU A 22 -16.14 -10.72 7.03
C LEU A 22 -15.43 -10.23 5.75
N GLU A 23 -15.80 -10.77 4.59
CA GLU A 23 -15.24 -10.33 3.29
C GLU A 23 -15.56 -8.85 3.02
N ASN A 24 -16.78 -8.41 3.27
CA ASN A 24 -17.18 -7.01 3.12
C ASN A 24 -16.40 -6.09 4.05
N ILE A 25 -16.25 -6.45 5.33
CA ILE A 25 -15.43 -5.69 6.28
C ILE A 25 -13.97 -5.59 5.81
N GLN A 26 -13.41 -6.69 5.29
CA GLN A 26 -12.04 -6.68 4.77
C GLN A 26 -11.89 -5.77 3.54
N ASP A 27 -12.88 -5.75 2.63
CA ASP A 27 -12.85 -4.86 1.46
C ASP A 27 -12.90 -3.38 1.88
N ARG A 28 -13.79 -3.03 2.80
CA ARG A 28 -13.88 -1.67 3.37
C ARG A 28 -12.57 -1.25 4.04
N ALA A 29 -12.01 -2.11 4.87
CA ALA A 29 -10.73 -1.86 5.53
C ALA A 29 -9.56 -1.77 4.54
N ALA A 30 -9.58 -2.55 3.46
CA ALA A 30 -8.53 -2.52 2.42
C ALA A 30 -8.48 -1.17 1.70
N VAL A 31 -9.63 -0.57 1.39
CA VAL A 31 -9.71 0.78 0.80
C VAL A 31 -9.08 1.82 1.73
N LEU A 32 -9.43 1.81 3.02
CA LEU A 32 -8.89 2.76 4.00
C LEU A 32 -7.36 2.60 4.16
N ILE A 33 -6.87 1.36 4.25
CA ILE A 33 -5.44 1.08 4.33
C ILE A 33 -4.71 1.51 3.05
N ALA A 34 -5.33 1.38 1.88
CA ALA A 34 -4.73 1.82 0.62
C ALA A 34 -4.46 3.33 0.63
N PHE A 35 -5.36 4.16 1.17
CA PHE A 35 -5.10 5.60 1.35
C PHE A 35 -3.95 5.89 2.30
N GLU A 36 -3.85 5.19 3.43
CA GLU A 36 -2.69 5.32 4.32
C GLU A 36 -1.38 4.98 3.60
N GLN A 37 -1.40 3.91 2.78
CA GLN A 37 -0.22 3.50 2.03
C GLN A 37 0.17 4.51 0.94
N VAL A 38 -0.80 5.09 0.24
CA VAL A 38 -0.55 6.16 -0.76
C VAL A 38 0.07 7.37 -0.08
N GLY A 39 -0.51 7.86 1.02
CA GLY A 39 0.04 8.99 1.76
C GLY A 39 1.46 8.74 2.28
N GLY A 40 1.73 7.54 2.80
CA GLY A 40 3.08 7.17 3.23
C GLY A 40 4.09 7.08 2.07
N ALA A 41 3.64 6.62 0.89
CA ALA A 41 4.47 6.55 -0.31
C ALA A 41 4.81 7.95 -0.85
N GLU A 42 3.85 8.89 -0.81
CA GLU A 42 4.04 10.29 -1.21
C GLU A 42 5.12 10.97 -0.37
N VAL A 43 5.02 10.84 0.95
CA VAL A 43 6.02 11.42 1.84
C VAL A 43 7.39 10.78 1.62
N ALA A 44 7.46 9.47 1.37
CA ALA A 44 8.72 8.80 1.05
C ALA A 44 9.34 9.33 -0.26
N LEU A 45 8.53 9.62 -1.29
CA LEU A 45 8.98 10.24 -2.53
C LEU A 45 9.48 11.67 -2.29
N GLU A 46 8.75 12.49 -1.54
CA GLU A 46 9.14 13.88 -1.26
C GLU A 46 10.47 13.94 -0.50
N MET A 47 10.62 13.13 0.57
CA MET A 47 11.89 13.01 1.30
C MET A 47 13.05 12.63 0.38
N ALA A 48 12.85 11.66 -0.51
CA ALA A 48 13.87 11.21 -1.45
C ALA A 48 14.24 12.32 -2.44
N LYS A 49 13.26 13.06 -2.93
CA LYS A 49 13.43 14.18 -3.87
C LYS A 49 14.21 15.32 -3.22
N GLU A 50 13.79 15.76 -2.02
CA GLU A 50 14.46 16.84 -1.28
C GLU A 50 15.92 16.48 -1.01
N TYR A 51 16.17 15.29 -0.47
CA TYR A 51 17.53 14.82 -0.22
C TYR A 51 18.38 14.78 -1.51
N ALA A 52 17.81 14.32 -2.61
CA ALA A 52 18.52 14.24 -3.89
C ALA A 52 18.87 15.61 -4.48
N LEU A 53 18.08 16.64 -4.21
CA LEU A 53 18.35 18.01 -4.62
C LEU A 53 19.48 18.66 -3.80
N ASP A 54 19.55 18.36 -2.50
CA ASP A 54 20.53 18.94 -1.59
C ASP A 54 21.86 18.20 -1.56
N ARG A 55 21.82 16.88 -1.69
CA ARG A 55 23.03 16.04 -1.61
C ARG A 55 23.88 16.15 -2.86
N HIS A 56 25.14 16.57 -2.72
CA HIS A 56 26.11 16.65 -3.80
C HIS A 56 27.04 15.43 -3.83
N ALA A 57 27.34 14.95 -5.03
CA ALA A 57 28.38 13.97 -5.31
C ALA A 57 29.02 14.30 -6.67
N PHE A 58 30.35 14.20 -6.76
CA PHE A 58 31.12 14.54 -7.96
C PHE A 58 30.81 15.95 -8.50
N GLY A 59 30.70 16.93 -7.58
CA GLY A 59 30.54 18.36 -7.90
C GLY A 59 29.15 18.81 -8.31
N ARG A 60 28.11 17.96 -8.21
CA ARG A 60 26.73 18.31 -8.56
C ARG A 60 25.69 17.59 -7.69
N PRO A 61 24.45 18.11 -7.59
CA PRO A 61 23.38 17.42 -6.88
C PRO A 61 23.14 16.02 -7.43
N ILE A 62 22.88 15.02 -6.54
CA ILE A 62 22.63 13.66 -7.00
C ILE A 62 21.36 13.54 -7.83
N ALA A 63 20.38 14.45 -7.67
CA ALA A 63 19.21 14.57 -8.52
C ALA A 63 19.53 14.80 -10.00
N SER A 64 20.74 15.30 -10.33
CA SER A 64 21.15 15.51 -11.72
C SER A 64 21.49 14.22 -12.48
N TYR A 65 21.70 13.10 -11.77
CA TYR A 65 22.02 11.83 -12.39
C TYR A 65 20.76 11.09 -12.84
N GLN A 66 20.79 10.53 -14.05
CA GLN A 66 19.64 9.80 -14.62
C GLN A 66 19.18 8.63 -13.75
N ALA A 67 20.10 7.90 -13.12
CA ALA A 67 19.78 6.80 -12.24
C ALA A 67 18.86 7.22 -11.09
N ILE A 68 19.03 8.42 -10.53
CA ILE A 68 18.18 8.98 -9.47
C ILE A 68 16.89 9.54 -10.06
N LYS A 69 16.95 10.29 -11.18
CA LYS A 69 15.76 10.84 -11.84
C LYS A 69 14.76 9.77 -12.22
N HIS A 70 15.24 8.68 -12.82
CA HIS A 70 14.36 7.58 -13.25
C HIS A 70 13.71 6.89 -12.05
N ARG A 71 14.45 6.69 -10.95
CA ARG A 71 13.88 6.13 -9.72
C ARG A 71 12.78 7.01 -9.13
N LEU A 72 13.00 8.31 -9.06
CA LEU A 72 11.98 9.26 -8.60
C LEU A 72 10.75 9.27 -9.53
N ALA A 73 10.96 9.20 -10.84
CA ALA A 73 9.87 9.11 -11.81
C ALA A 73 9.07 7.79 -11.66
N ASP A 74 9.75 6.66 -11.48
CA ASP A 74 9.11 5.37 -11.25
C ASP A 74 8.30 5.37 -9.94
N MET A 75 8.84 5.98 -8.87
CA MET A 75 8.10 6.17 -7.61
C MET A 75 6.82 6.96 -7.85
N TYR A 76 6.93 8.11 -8.55
CA TYR A 76 5.79 8.97 -8.84
C TYR A 76 4.71 8.24 -9.64
N ILE A 77 5.08 7.55 -10.72
CA ILE A 77 4.13 6.79 -11.56
C ILE A 77 3.37 5.74 -10.75
N GLN A 78 4.07 4.97 -9.92
CA GLN A 78 3.42 3.94 -9.11
C GLN A 78 2.48 4.54 -8.07
N ILE A 79 2.84 5.68 -7.46
CA ILE A 79 2.01 6.38 -6.49
C ILE A 79 0.74 6.92 -7.17
N GLU A 80 0.84 7.54 -8.35
CA GLU A 80 -0.32 8.07 -9.07
C GLU A 80 -1.29 6.97 -9.52
N LEU A 81 -0.77 5.82 -9.97
CA LEU A 81 -1.60 4.65 -10.27
C LEU A 81 -2.30 4.12 -9.02
N ALA A 82 -1.58 4.02 -7.90
CA ALA A 82 -2.14 3.58 -6.63
C ALA A 82 -3.18 4.57 -6.10
N ARG A 83 -2.95 5.88 -6.25
CA ARG A 83 -3.88 6.95 -5.90
C ARG A 83 -5.19 6.81 -6.68
N SER A 84 -5.10 6.67 -8.00
CA SER A 84 -6.26 6.50 -8.89
C SER A 84 -7.09 5.28 -8.49
N ASN A 85 -6.44 4.15 -8.24
CA ASN A 85 -7.10 2.92 -7.79
C ASN A 85 -7.73 3.08 -6.39
N SER A 86 -7.10 3.84 -5.49
CA SER A 86 -7.64 4.12 -4.16
C SER A 86 -8.89 4.99 -4.23
N TYR A 87 -8.92 6.01 -5.10
CA TYR A 87 -10.12 6.81 -5.35
C TYR A 87 -11.25 6.00 -5.96
N TYR A 88 -10.94 5.08 -6.89
CA TYR A 88 -11.94 4.15 -7.40
C TYR A 88 -12.50 3.27 -6.28
N GLY A 89 -11.64 2.77 -5.39
CA GLY A 89 -12.05 2.04 -4.19
C GLY A 89 -12.94 2.87 -3.26
N ALA A 90 -12.60 4.14 -3.02
CA ALA A 90 -13.38 5.04 -2.18
C ALA A 90 -14.76 5.34 -2.78
N TRP A 91 -14.83 5.55 -4.09
CA TRP A 91 -16.09 5.71 -4.80
C TRP A 91 -16.98 4.47 -4.64
N ALA A 92 -16.44 3.27 -4.94
CA ALA A 92 -17.17 2.02 -4.81
C ALA A 92 -17.65 1.78 -3.36
N LEU A 93 -16.83 2.15 -2.38
CA LEU A 93 -17.18 2.07 -0.95
C LEU A 93 -18.32 3.04 -0.59
N SER A 94 -18.29 4.28 -1.13
CA SER A 94 -19.22 5.34 -0.75
C SER A 94 -20.67 5.07 -1.19
N ILE A 95 -20.85 4.33 -2.29
CA ILE A 95 -22.16 4.00 -2.85
C ILE A 95 -22.52 2.51 -2.68
N ASP A 96 -21.72 1.76 -1.93
CA ASP A 96 -21.89 0.30 -1.74
C ASP A 96 -22.01 -0.45 -3.08
N ALA A 97 -21.14 -0.11 -4.02
CA ALA A 97 -21.18 -0.63 -5.39
C ALA A 97 -20.94 -2.16 -5.43
N ALA A 98 -21.58 -2.83 -6.37
CA ALA A 98 -21.41 -4.28 -6.58
C ALA A 98 -19.94 -4.67 -6.88
N GLU A 99 -19.17 -3.78 -7.51
CA GLU A 99 -17.76 -3.95 -7.80
C GLU A 99 -16.80 -3.63 -6.64
N LEU A 100 -17.30 -3.34 -5.44
CA LEU A 100 -16.46 -2.99 -4.28
C LEU A 100 -15.33 -4.00 -4.06
N SER A 101 -15.59 -5.29 -4.20
CA SER A 101 -14.58 -6.35 -4.02
C SER A 101 -13.42 -6.23 -5.04
N VAL A 102 -13.71 -5.91 -6.30
CA VAL A 102 -12.69 -5.67 -7.34
C VAL A 102 -11.93 -4.38 -7.05
N ALA A 103 -12.64 -3.29 -6.77
CA ALA A 103 -12.06 -1.98 -6.52
C ALA A 103 -11.16 -1.98 -5.26
N ALA A 104 -11.61 -2.60 -4.17
CA ALA A 104 -10.85 -2.73 -2.93
C ALA A 104 -9.58 -3.56 -3.10
N ALA A 105 -9.68 -4.70 -3.81
CA ALA A 105 -8.52 -5.54 -4.08
C ALA A 105 -7.51 -4.84 -4.99
N THR A 106 -7.97 -4.12 -6.02
CA THR A 106 -7.12 -3.32 -6.92
C THR A 106 -6.39 -2.20 -6.15
N ALA A 107 -7.12 -1.43 -5.36
CA ALA A 107 -6.55 -0.39 -4.50
C ALA A 107 -5.49 -0.96 -3.55
N ARG A 108 -5.83 -2.06 -2.88
CA ARG A 108 -4.94 -2.71 -1.92
C ARG A 108 -3.64 -3.24 -2.54
N VAL A 109 -3.72 -3.87 -3.70
CA VAL A 109 -2.55 -4.42 -4.41
C VAL A 109 -1.64 -3.29 -4.87
N SER A 110 -2.19 -2.30 -5.59
CA SER A 110 -1.41 -1.20 -6.16
C SER A 110 -0.78 -0.31 -5.06
N ALA A 111 -1.52 0.03 -4.00
CA ALA A 111 -1.00 0.84 -2.90
C ALA A 111 0.11 0.11 -2.12
N THR A 112 -0.01 -1.21 -1.93
CA THR A 112 1.04 -2.00 -1.29
C THR A 112 2.32 -2.02 -2.13
N GLU A 113 2.22 -2.20 -3.44
CA GLU A 113 3.37 -2.18 -4.36
C GLU A 113 4.04 -0.82 -4.37
N ALA A 114 3.26 0.25 -4.54
CA ALA A 114 3.77 1.62 -4.57
C ALA A 114 4.49 2.00 -3.26
N TYR A 115 3.90 1.70 -2.10
CA TYR A 115 4.52 2.06 -0.82
C TYR A 115 5.76 1.23 -0.51
N ASN A 116 5.75 -0.07 -0.81
CA ASN A 116 6.93 -0.90 -0.67
C ASN A 116 8.08 -0.43 -1.55
N PHE A 117 7.79 -0.05 -2.79
CA PHE A 117 8.78 0.47 -3.72
C PHE A 117 9.29 1.85 -3.24
N ALA A 118 8.40 2.81 -3.00
CA ALA A 118 8.77 4.16 -2.61
C ALA A 118 9.58 4.20 -1.31
N SER A 119 9.17 3.45 -0.28
CA SER A 119 9.90 3.41 0.99
C SER A 119 11.29 2.80 0.87
N LYS A 120 11.46 1.80 0.01
CA LYS A 120 12.75 1.17 -0.27
C LYS A 120 13.68 2.11 -1.04
N GLU A 121 13.16 2.74 -2.11
CA GLU A 121 13.94 3.67 -2.93
C GLU A 121 14.30 4.94 -2.15
N ASN A 122 13.45 5.40 -1.24
CA ASN A 122 13.76 6.49 -0.32
C ASN A 122 15.02 6.18 0.52
N ILE A 123 15.09 4.99 1.13
CA ILE A 123 16.30 4.56 1.85
C ILE A 123 17.51 4.49 0.90
N GLN A 124 17.33 3.92 -0.30
CA GLN A 124 18.42 3.77 -1.27
C GLN A 124 18.98 5.11 -1.72
N ILE A 125 18.12 6.12 -1.96
CA ILE A 125 18.55 7.46 -2.38
C ILE A 125 19.31 8.19 -1.26
N HIS A 126 18.90 7.99 0.01
CA HIS A 126 19.61 8.50 1.17
C HIS A 126 20.93 7.78 1.45
N GLY A 127 21.15 6.59 0.85
CA GLY A 127 22.34 5.77 1.06
C GLY A 127 22.50 5.36 2.53
N GLY A 128 23.70 5.44 3.07
CA GLY A 128 23.98 5.09 4.46
C GLY A 128 23.16 5.88 5.48
N MET A 129 22.84 7.14 5.18
CA MET A 129 22.02 8.00 6.04
C MET A 129 20.60 7.50 6.20
N GLY A 130 20.03 6.84 5.18
CA GLY A 130 18.66 6.28 5.23
C GLY A 130 18.46 5.17 6.27
N PHE A 131 19.54 4.59 6.78
CA PHE A 131 19.51 3.58 7.87
C PHE A 131 19.79 4.17 9.26
N THR A 132 20.14 5.44 9.34
CA THR A 132 20.40 6.10 10.63
C THR A 132 19.12 6.60 11.27
N TRP A 133 19.18 6.91 12.58
CA TRP A 133 18.09 7.55 13.31
C TRP A 133 17.98 9.06 13.05
N GLU A 134 18.91 9.64 12.30
CA GLU A 134 18.92 11.06 11.95
C GLU A 134 17.86 11.39 10.88
N PHE A 135 17.51 10.40 10.04
CA PHE A 135 16.47 10.54 9.02
C PHE A 135 15.29 9.61 9.28
N ASN A 136 14.09 10.10 9.02
CA ASN A 136 12.85 9.37 9.26
C ASN A 136 12.53 8.29 8.20
N CYS A 137 13.44 7.99 7.27
CA CYS A 137 13.23 6.99 6.20
C CYS A 137 12.80 5.63 6.76
N HIS A 138 13.41 5.22 7.89
CA HIS A 138 13.12 3.94 8.56
C HIS A 138 11.68 3.84 9.08
N LEU A 139 11.04 4.94 9.47
CA LEU A 139 9.64 4.95 9.92
C LEU A 139 8.71 4.53 8.79
N TYR A 140 8.88 5.13 7.61
CA TYR A 140 8.08 4.82 6.41
C TYR A 140 8.36 3.41 5.91
N TYR A 141 9.61 2.96 5.92
CA TYR A 141 9.96 1.60 5.53
C TYR A 141 9.33 0.56 6.45
N ARG A 142 9.42 0.74 7.77
CA ARG A 142 8.82 -0.18 8.76
C ARG A 142 7.30 -0.19 8.64
N ARG A 143 6.68 1.00 8.47
CA ARG A 143 5.22 1.09 8.30
C ARG A 143 4.75 0.43 7.02
N SER A 144 5.47 0.59 5.89
CA SER A 144 5.14 -0.09 4.64
C SER A 144 5.12 -1.62 4.80
N ARG A 145 6.11 -2.19 5.52
CA ARG A 145 6.17 -3.62 5.80
C ARG A 145 5.03 -4.11 6.70
N GLN A 146 4.70 -3.34 7.72
CA GLN A 146 3.57 -3.66 8.59
C GLN A 146 2.26 -3.65 7.80
N LEU A 147 1.98 -2.60 7.05
CA LEU A 147 0.75 -2.48 6.26
C LEU A 147 0.67 -3.54 5.17
N ALA A 148 1.78 -3.95 4.56
CA ALA A 148 1.79 -5.03 3.56
C ALA A 148 1.27 -6.37 4.08
N LEU A 149 1.32 -6.60 5.41
CA LEU A 149 0.83 -7.81 6.07
C LEU A 149 -0.54 -7.65 6.73
N THR A 150 -0.96 -6.40 6.96
CA THR A 150 -2.26 -6.11 7.56
C THR A 150 -3.38 -6.55 6.62
N LEU A 151 -4.40 -7.23 7.12
CA LEU A 151 -5.49 -7.87 6.36
C LEU A 151 -5.04 -9.01 5.41
N GLY A 152 -3.84 -9.53 5.59
CA GLY A 152 -3.30 -10.62 4.78
C GLY A 152 -2.26 -10.15 3.75
N SER A 153 -1.55 -11.14 3.19
CA SER A 153 -0.44 -10.89 2.26
C SER A 153 -0.92 -10.34 0.92
N GLN A 154 -0.01 -9.70 0.18
CA GLN A 154 -0.27 -9.22 -1.18
C GLN A 154 -0.72 -10.35 -2.12
N ARG A 155 -0.14 -11.57 -1.98
CA ARG A 155 -0.57 -12.74 -2.76
C ARG A 155 -2.06 -13.04 -2.54
N ARG A 156 -2.53 -13.03 -1.29
CA ARG A 156 -3.95 -13.24 -0.98
C ARG A 156 -4.85 -12.21 -1.66
N TRP A 157 -4.42 -10.94 -1.69
CA TRP A 157 -5.19 -9.87 -2.34
C TRP A 157 -5.17 -9.98 -3.87
N LYS A 158 -4.06 -10.42 -4.48
CA LYS A 158 -4.00 -10.75 -5.92
C LYS A 158 -4.93 -11.91 -6.26
N ASP A 159 -4.91 -12.99 -5.48
CA ASP A 159 -5.82 -14.13 -5.66
C ASP A 159 -7.29 -13.70 -5.51
N ARG A 160 -7.59 -12.81 -4.53
CA ARG A 160 -8.94 -12.25 -4.33
C ARG A 160 -9.39 -11.41 -5.52
N LEU A 161 -8.51 -10.57 -6.07
CA LEU A 161 -8.78 -9.76 -7.25
C LEU A 161 -9.13 -10.64 -8.46
N VAL A 162 -8.33 -11.67 -8.73
CA VAL A 162 -8.58 -12.59 -9.85
C VAL A 162 -9.94 -13.27 -9.70
N ARG A 163 -10.24 -13.82 -8.53
CA ARG A 163 -11.54 -14.46 -8.27
C ARG A 163 -12.73 -13.50 -8.41
N ALA A 164 -12.57 -12.25 -7.97
CA ALA A 164 -13.63 -11.25 -8.11
C ALA A 164 -13.87 -10.89 -9.59
N LEU A 165 -12.80 -10.79 -10.40
CA LEU A 165 -12.89 -10.57 -11.83
C LEU A 165 -13.52 -11.76 -12.56
N GLU A 166 -13.17 -13.00 -12.21
CA GLU A 166 -13.77 -14.20 -12.75
C GLU A 166 -15.29 -14.24 -12.50
N ARG A 167 -15.72 -13.99 -11.25
CA ARG A 167 -17.16 -13.93 -10.91
C ARG A 167 -17.90 -12.88 -11.74
N ARG A 168 -17.32 -11.69 -11.94
CA ARG A 168 -17.92 -10.62 -12.73
C ARG A 168 -18.08 -11.00 -14.20
N ASN A 169 -17.16 -11.77 -14.77
CA ASN A 169 -17.19 -12.12 -16.19
C ASN A 169 -18.10 -13.33 -16.50
N VAL A 170 -18.57 -14.06 -15.50
CA VAL A 170 -19.47 -15.21 -15.63
C VAL A 170 -20.95 -14.81 -15.39
N ALA A 171 -21.18 -13.67 -14.76
CA ALA A 171 -22.50 -13.09 -14.49
C ALA A 171 -22.98 -12.23 -15.68
#